data_8939b171775e67e5d79b750835a0e67b
#
_entry.id   8939b171775e67e5d79b750835a0e67b
#
_cell.length_a   1.000
_cell.length_b   1.000
_cell.length_c   1.000
_cell.angle_alpha   90.00
_cell.angle_beta   90.00
_cell.angle_gamma   90.00
#
_symmetry.space_group_name_H-M   'P 1'
#
loop_
_entity.id
_entity.type
_entity.pdbx_description
1 polymer ?
#
loop_
_entity_poly.entity_id
_entity_poly.type
_entity_poly.pdbx_seq_one_letter_code
_entity_poly.pdbx_strand_id
1 'polypeptide(L)'
;MHLYIQILLLFINPFVQKEIDTINHSSFNIKGENYSFGGYNEVFKLDDDSLIRVDKSIDSRITISSYIFKVQDTVIKYGGYGFWSQRNFMYYFDTDSFEWEYYRLNSKDDLEGSFYGTVNSLKNDVIFYGGKKVNPQNPVEQIPSEEVVKFDYNQRKLLKLGLLKFDILDKKLLTISNDVSFFYDDIYLYKIEPFKNLISRYNKPTVIKSIIKSSYIKDENLFKIKKPLDKSFEIENIVLDGSFLQNPIDQFKLYNAPFNYLNILIPILILLPILFLIIIHKKENTVIYDGFLFHNKRKHEFDTTDVELLRQVLKNKSINLNEVYDIYKNAELSYGHNTRICNEKIDRLSIRLISIFNLIDSPLIKKKSSIDRRQKILSMSEEFSKVKIKF
;
A
#
# COMPACT_ATOMS: atom_id res chain seq x y z
N MET A 1 -34.03 -7.50 23.29
CA MET A 1 -35.27 -6.71 23.11
C MET A 1 -35.39 -6.08 21.71
N HIS A 2 -34.35 -5.43 21.16
CA HIS A 2 -34.41 -4.83 19.80
C HIS A 2 -34.68 -5.82 18.65
N LEU A 3 -34.19 -7.04 18.74
CA LEU A 3 -34.40 -8.05 17.68
C LEU A 3 -35.84 -8.61 17.68
N TYR A 4 -36.47 -8.68 18.84
CA TYR A 4 -37.89 -9.06 18.94
C TYR A 4 -38.79 -8.06 18.20
N ILE A 5 -38.43 -6.77 18.22
CA ILE A 5 -39.18 -5.73 17.54
C ILE A 5 -38.99 -5.81 16.02
N GLN A 6 -37.77 -6.09 15.53
CA GLN A 6 -37.56 -6.32 14.10
C GLN A 6 -38.27 -7.57 13.58
N ILE A 7 -38.37 -8.61 14.40
CA ILE A 7 -39.10 -9.83 14.10
C ILE A 7 -40.60 -9.57 14.20
N LEU A 8 -41.09 -8.79 15.20
CA LEU A 8 -42.47 -8.43 15.34
C LEU A 8 -42.98 -7.61 14.15
N LEU A 9 -42.17 -6.70 13.59
CA LEU A 9 -42.49 -5.96 12.36
C LEU A 9 -42.77 -6.85 11.16
N LEU A 10 -42.16 -8.03 11.08
CA LEU A 10 -42.41 -9.02 10.05
C LEU A 10 -43.73 -9.79 10.28
N PHE A 11 -44.30 -9.74 11.50
CA PHE A 11 -45.47 -10.56 11.88
C PHE A 11 -46.82 -9.85 11.81
N ILE A 12 -46.83 -8.50 11.75
CA ILE A 12 -48.06 -7.76 12.09
C ILE A 12 -49.03 -7.59 10.92
N ASN A 13 -48.63 -7.73 9.66
CA ASN A 13 -49.61 -7.59 8.58
C ASN A 13 -49.25 -8.36 7.30
N PRO A 14 -50.02 -9.40 6.91
CA PRO A 14 -49.76 -10.18 5.69
C PRO A 14 -49.96 -9.38 4.40
N PHE A 15 -50.67 -8.26 4.44
CA PHE A 15 -50.84 -7.37 3.27
C PHE A 15 -49.61 -6.50 3.03
N VAL A 16 -49.02 -5.96 4.08
CA VAL A 16 -47.76 -5.20 4.02
C VAL A 16 -46.61 -6.10 3.61
N GLN A 17 -46.65 -7.35 3.99
CA GLN A 17 -45.60 -8.33 3.69
C GLN A 17 -45.50 -8.73 2.21
N LYS A 18 -46.59 -8.62 1.45
CA LYS A 18 -46.57 -8.92 0.02
C LYS A 18 -45.86 -7.84 -0.80
N GLU A 19 -45.85 -6.59 -0.31
CA GLU A 19 -45.07 -5.49 -0.88
C GLU A 19 -43.63 -5.44 -0.31
N ILE A 20 -43.46 -5.83 0.96
CA ILE A 20 -42.14 -5.87 1.62
C ILE A 20 -41.20 -6.95 1.04
N ASP A 21 -41.74 -8.07 0.56
CA ASP A 21 -40.95 -9.18 -0.04
C ASP A 21 -40.23 -8.79 -1.35
N THR A 22 -40.56 -7.65 -1.94
CA THR A 22 -39.99 -7.16 -3.20
C THR A 22 -38.96 -6.03 -3.01
N ILE A 23 -38.88 -5.42 -1.83
CA ILE A 23 -38.02 -4.26 -1.54
C ILE A 23 -37.11 -4.57 -0.36
N ASN A 24 -35.82 -4.33 -0.51
CA ASN A 24 -34.85 -4.42 0.60
C ASN A 24 -35.11 -3.28 1.59
N HIS A 25 -35.86 -3.54 2.64
CA HIS A 25 -36.09 -2.59 3.72
C HIS A 25 -35.02 -2.74 4.81
N SER A 26 -34.48 -1.61 5.24
CA SER A 26 -33.60 -1.52 6.42
C SER A 26 -34.38 -0.84 7.55
N SER A 27 -34.45 -1.47 8.72
CA SER A 27 -35.18 -0.92 9.86
C SER A 27 -34.21 -0.47 10.96
N PHE A 28 -34.44 0.74 11.48
CA PHE A 28 -33.60 1.34 12.52
C PHE A 28 -34.45 2.01 13.60
N ASN A 29 -33.97 1.94 14.84
CA ASN A 29 -34.50 2.77 15.92
C ASN A 29 -33.75 4.10 15.94
N ILE A 30 -34.47 5.21 15.88
CA ILE A 30 -33.93 6.57 15.93
C ILE A 30 -34.64 7.30 17.08
N LYS A 31 -33.89 7.78 18.06
CA LYS A 31 -34.44 8.51 19.23
C LYS A 31 -35.62 7.79 19.92
N GLY A 32 -35.62 6.45 19.93
CA GLY A 32 -36.67 5.66 20.57
C GLY A 32 -37.81 5.25 19.66
N GLU A 33 -37.91 5.79 18.45
CA GLU A 33 -38.93 5.45 17.46
C GLU A 33 -38.36 4.50 16.38
N ASN A 34 -39.21 3.62 15.87
CA ASN A 34 -38.80 2.65 14.86
C ASN A 34 -39.20 3.12 13.46
N TYR A 35 -38.22 3.10 12.57
CA TYR A 35 -38.41 3.49 11.17
C TYR A 35 -37.97 2.35 10.25
N SER A 36 -38.67 2.22 9.13
CA SER A 36 -38.32 1.31 8.03
C SER A 36 -38.05 2.12 6.77
N PHE A 37 -36.89 1.88 6.15
CA PHE A 37 -36.38 2.62 5.00
C PHE A 37 -36.46 1.74 3.76
N GLY A 38 -37.17 2.19 2.74
CA GLY A 38 -37.31 1.50 1.45
C GLY A 38 -36.15 1.73 0.50
N GLY A 39 -36.15 1.02 -0.60
CA GLY A 39 -35.12 1.08 -1.61
C GLY A 39 -35.04 2.38 -2.42
N TYR A 40 -36.03 3.26 -2.26
CA TYR A 40 -36.05 4.59 -2.86
C TYR A 40 -35.88 5.67 -1.78
N ASN A 41 -36.85 6.57 -1.66
CA ASN A 41 -36.86 7.59 -0.61
C ASN A 41 -37.89 7.29 0.49
N GLU A 42 -38.69 6.21 0.33
CA GLU A 42 -39.77 5.89 1.26
C GLU A 42 -39.23 5.64 2.65
N VAL A 43 -39.82 6.31 3.63
CA VAL A 43 -39.57 6.10 5.06
C VAL A 43 -40.92 5.89 5.74
N PHE A 44 -41.01 4.77 6.44
CA PHE A 44 -42.19 4.42 7.21
C PHE A 44 -41.84 4.47 8.69
N LYS A 45 -42.71 5.07 9.48
CA LYS A 45 -42.63 5.00 10.94
C LYS A 45 -43.58 3.89 11.40
N LEU A 46 -43.11 3.09 12.36
CA LEU A 46 -43.97 2.14 13.04
C LEU A 46 -44.73 2.88 14.14
N ASP A 47 -46.06 2.91 14.02
CA ASP A 47 -46.98 3.50 14.98
C ASP A 47 -47.96 2.40 15.42
N ASP A 48 -47.86 1.97 16.67
CA ASP A 48 -48.51 0.78 17.21
C ASP A 48 -48.31 -0.45 16.29
N ASP A 49 -49.32 -0.89 15.59
CA ASP A 49 -49.30 -2.05 14.70
C ASP A 49 -49.35 -1.67 13.20
N SER A 50 -49.12 -0.41 12.86
CA SER A 50 -49.17 0.08 11.50
C SER A 50 -47.88 0.75 11.03
N LEU A 51 -47.57 0.60 9.74
CA LEU A 51 -46.49 1.33 9.08
C LEU A 51 -47.08 2.56 8.39
N ILE A 52 -46.72 3.73 8.87
CA ILE A 52 -47.20 5.01 8.32
C ILE A 52 -46.06 5.63 7.51
N ARG A 53 -46.29 5.91 6.24
CA ARG A 53 -45.29 6.63 5.43
C ARG A 53 -45.17 8.07 5.93
N VAL A 54 -43.93 8.48 6.27
CA VAL A 54 -43.67 9.78 6.88
C VAL A 54 -42.78 10.68 6.03
N ASP A 55 -42.04 10.14 5.06
CA ASP A 55 -41.16 10.94 4.22
C ASP A 55 -41.92 11.98 3.38
N LYS A 56 -41.36 13.18 3.32
CA LYS A 56 -41.86 14.30 2.51
C LYS A 56 -40.97 14.62 1.33
N SER A 57 -39.82 13.92 1.20
CA SER A 57 -38.87 14.14 0.11
C SER A 57 -39.50 13.86 -1.25
N ILE A 58 -39.17 14.66 -2.23
CA ILE A 58 -39.54 14.42 -3.62
C ILE A 58 -38.90 13.11 -4.09
N ASP A 59 -39.72 12.21 -4.63
CA ASP A 59 -39.24 10.97 -5.23
C ASP A 59 -38.51 11.26 -6.54
N SER A 60 -37.19 11.50 -6.41
CA SER A 60 -36.35 11.78 -7.57
C SER A 60 -35.92 10.53 -8.34
N ARG A 61 -36.17 9.33 -7.78
CA ARG A 61 -35.71 8.02 -8.32
C ARG A 61 -34.26 7.96 -8.73
N ILE A 62 -33.41 8.78 -8.10
CA ILE A 62 -31.96 8.85 -8.40
C ILE A 62 -31.09 8.09 -7.41
N THR A 63 -31.70 7.51 -6.37
CA THR A 63 -31.00 6.79 -5.30
C THR A 63 -31.55 5.38 -5.07
N ILE A 64 -32.04 4.76 -6.14
CA ILE A 64 -32.56 3.38 -6.09
C ILE A 64 -31.44 2.45 -5.58
N SER A 65 -31.78 1.60 -4.61
CA SER A 65 -30.87 0.59 -4.05
C SER A 65 -29.54 1.14 -3.52
N SER A 66 -29.60 2.34 -2.95
CA SER A 66 -28.50 2.92 -2.18
C SER A 66 -28.19 2.08 -0.94
N TYR A 67 -26.98 2.20 -0.44
CA TYR A 67 -26.60 1.65 0.86
C TYR A 67 -27.27 2.48 1.97
N ILE A 68 -28.08 1.85 2.81
CA ILE A 68 -28.74 2.50 3.92
C ILE A 68 -28.18 1.96 5.22
N PHE A 69 -27.73 2.83 6.11
CA PHE A 69 -27.07 2.47 7.36
C PHE A 69 -27.33 3.52 8.45
N LYS A 70 -27.17 3.10 9.69
CA LYS A 70 -27.26 3.99 10.85
C LYS A 70 -25.91 4.18 11.49
N VAL A 71 -25.54 5.43 11.77
CA VAL A 71 -24.40 5.78 12.63
C VAL A 71 -24.91 6.73 13.71
N GLN A 72 -24.69 6.37 14.99
CA GLN A 72 -25.31 7.05 16.13
C GLN A 72 -26.85 7.08 15.97
N ASP A 73 -27.46 8.25 16.02
CA ASP A 73 -28.91 8.43 15.79
C ASP A 73 -29.25 8.98 14.40
N THR A 74 -28.33 8.92 13.47
CA THR A 74 -28.50 9.41 12.11
C THR A 74 -28.56 8.24 11.14
N VAL A 75 -29.63 8.15 10.34
CA VAL A 75 -29.70 7.24 9.22
C VAL A 75 -29.21 7.95 7.97
N ILE A 76 -28.28 7.31 7.29
CA ILE A 76 -27.59 7.84 6.12
C ILE A 76 -27.79 6.87 4.96
N LYS A 77 -27.92 7.40 3.76
CA LYS A 77 -27.82 6.62 2.52
C LYS A 77 -26.68 7.12 1.66
N TYR A 78 -25.98 6.17 1.02
CA TYR A 78 -24.88 6.44 0.09
C TYR A 78 -25.10 5.72 -1.23
N GLY A 79 -24.68 6.35 -2.33
CA GLY A 79 -24.74 5.73 -3.64
C GLY A 79 -26.15 5.66 -4.22
N GLY A 80 -26.41 4.56 -4.91
CA GLY A 80 -27.69 4.32 -5.57
C GLY A 80 -27.63 4.53 -7.08
N TYR A 81 -28.72 4.20 -7.75
CA TYR A 81 -28.87 4.23 -9.20
C TYR A 81 -30.06 5.09 -9.61
N GLY A 82 -29.93 5.78 -10.73
CA GLY A 82 -31.04 6.50 -11.36
C GLY A 82 -30.59 7.25 -12.60
N PHE A 83 -31.49 7.42 -13.55
CA PHE A 83 -31.21 8.05 -14.84
C PHE A 83 -29.96 7.50 -15.53
N TRP A 84 -29.86 6.18 -15.62
CA TRP A 84 -28.79 5.45 -16.32
C TRP A 84 -27.40 5.67 -15.74
N SER A 85 -27.30 6.12 -14.48
CA SER A 85 -26.01 6.28 -13.83
C SER A 85 -26.08 5.94 -12.34
N GLN A 86 -24.93 5.45 -11.81
CA GLN A 86 -24.74 5.33 -10.38
C GLN A 86 -24.45 6.70 -9.76
N ARG A 87 -24.71 6.81 -8.46
CA ARG A 87 -24.48 8.01 -7.66
C ARG A 87 -23.38 7.76 -6.63
N ASN A 88 -22.71 8.82 -6.26
CA ASN A 88 -21.71 8.82 -5.21
C ASN A 88 -21.97 9.93 -4.18
N PHE A 89 -23.24 10.23 -3.97
CA PHE A 89 -23.71 11.21 -3.00
C PHE A 89 -24.13 10.54 -1.71
N MET A 90 -24.12 11.33 -0.63
CA MET A 90 -24.67 10.93 0.66
C MET A 90 -25.85 11.82 1.04
N TYR A 91 -26.84 11.22 1.68
CA TYR A 91 -27.96 11.91 2.25
C TYR A 91 -28.22 11.38 3.67
N TYR A 92 -28.73 12.19 4.55
CA TYR A 92 -29.21 11.76 5.86
C TYR A 92 -30.70 12.03 5.97
N PHE A 93 -31.39 11.22 6.76
CA PHE A 93 -32.79 11.41 7.02
C PHE A 93 -32.96 12.34 8.24
N ASP A 94 -33.54 13.48 8.02
CA ASP A 94 -33.91 14.42 9.09
C ASP A 94 -35.25 14.03 9.68
N THR A 95 -35.29 13.67 10.95
CA THR A 95 -36.52 13.26 11.66
C THR A 95 -37.43 14.43 12.04
N ASP A 96 -36.95 15.66 11.94
CA ASP A 96 -37.71 16.85 12.30
C ASP A 96 -38.52 17.36 11.08
N SER A 97 -37.91 17.39 9.90
CA SER A 97 -38.55 17.72 8.63
C SER A 97 -39.20 16.53 7.94
N PHE A 98 -38.78 15.32 8.23
CA PHE A 98 -39.05 14.06 7.53
C PHE A 98 -38.60 14.06 6.07
N GLU A 99 -37.44 14.67 5.81
CA GLU A 99 -36.89 14.77 4.47
C GLU A 99 -35.48 14.18 4.42
N TRP A 100 -35.07 13.75 3.21
CA TRP A 100 -33.69 13.36 2.93
C TRP A 100 -32.89 14.60 2.56
N GLU A 101 -31.97 14.97 3.45
CA GLU A 101 -31.08 16.10 3.29
C GLU A 101 -29.71 15.70 2.78
N TYR A 102 -29.06 16.57 2.01
CA TYR A 102 -27.71 16.31 1.53
C TYR A 102 -26.68 16.27 2.67
N TYR A 103 -25.98 15.15 2.79
CA TYR A 103 -24.93 15.00 3.80
C TYR A 103 -23.61 15.57 3.27
N ARG A 104 -23.19 16.73 3.78
CA ARG A 104 -21.97 17.40 3.36
C ARG A 104 -20.74 16.67 3.90
N LEU A 105 -19.88 16.20 2.98
CA LEU A 105 -18.57 15.63 3.29
C LEU A 105 -17.51 16.71 3.37
N ASN A 106 -16.54 16.53 4.27
CA ASN A 106 -15.35 17.39 4.35
C ASN A 106 -14.34 17.02 3.26
N SER A 107 -14.23 15.75 2.93
CA SER A 107 -13.41 15.25 1.83
C SER A 107 -13.95 13.94 1.28
N LYS A 108 -13.64 13.69 0.02
CA LYS A 108 -14.04 12.47 -0.68
C LYS A 108 -12.95 12.12 -1.71
N ASP A 109 -12.54 10.86 -1.70
CA ASP A 109 -11.68 10.33 -2.77
C ASP A 109 -12.47 10.30 -4.10
N ASP A 110 -11.77 10.12 -5.21
CA ASP A 110 -12.41 9.90 -6.51
C ASP A 110 -13.08 8.51 -6.50
N LEU A 111 -14.40 8.51 -6.39
CA LEU A 111 -15.25 7.34 -6.26
C LEU A 111 -16.29 7.32 -7.37
N GLU A 112 -16.44 6.18 -8.01
CA GLU A 112 -17.47 5.99 -9.04
C GLU A 112 -18.88 5.91 -8.45
N GLY A 113 -18.99 5.39 -7.20
CA GLY A 113 -20.26 5.05 -6.58
C GLY A 113 -20.78 3.69 -7.03
N SER A 114 -21.76 3.18 -6.30
CA SER A 114 -22.35 1.86 -6.58
C SER A 114 -23.74 1.72 -5.96
N PHE A 115 -24.42 0.61 -6.26
CA PHE A 115 -25.75 0.27 -5.78
C PHE A 115 -25.88 -1.26 -5.61
N TYR A 116 -26.87 -1.74 -4.87
CA TYR A 116 -27.09 -3.16 -4.54
C TYR A 116 -25.92 -3.85 -3.83
N GLY A 117 -25.08 -3.12 -3.13
CA GLY A 117 -23.96 -3.73 -2.41
C GLY A 117 -24.25 -3.98 -0.94
N THR A 118 -23.19 -4.30 -0.22
CA THR A 118 -23.22 -4.63 1.21
C THR A 118 -22.62 -3.49 2.02
N VAL A 119 -23.18 -3.27 3.20
CA VAL A 119 -22.71 -2.28 4.16
C VAL A 119 -22.51 -2.91 5.52
N ASN A 120 -21.35 -2.68 6.12
CA ASN A 120 -21.07 -3.01 7.51
C ASN A 120 -20.67 -1.77 8.27
N SER A 121 -21.09 -1.67 9.53
CA SER A 121 -20.78 -0.55 10.41
C SER A 121 -20.14 -1.03 11.71
N LEU A 122 -19.12 -0.32 12.15
CA LEU A 122 -18.47 -0.55 13.42
C LEU A 122 -18.21 0.80 14.11
N LYS A 123 -18.94 1.06 15.17
CA LYS A 123 -18.93 2.38 15.85
C LYS A 123 -19.29 3.51 14.89
N ASN A 124 -18.32 4.37 14.56
CA ASN A 124 -18.50 5.53 13.68
C ASN A 124 -17.91 5.32 12.28
N ASP A 125 -17.41 4.13 12.00
CA ASP A 125 -16.88 3.73 10.70
C ASP A 125 -17.87 2.85 9.96
N VAL A 126 -17.98 3.04 8.66
CA VAL A 126 -18.84 2.24 7.79
C VAL A 126 -18.05 1.82 6.56
N ILE A 127 -18.16 0.56 6.16
CA ILE A 127 -17.53 0.05 4.95
C ILE A 127 -18.61 -0.43 3.98
N PHE A 128 -18.49 0.05 2.74
CA PHE A 128 -19.31 -0.33 1.59
C PHE A 128 -18.49 -1.19 0.64
N TYR A 129 -19.05 -2.26 0.11
CA TYR A 129 -18.37 -3.12 -0.84
C TYR A 129 -19.32 -3.97 -1.67
N GLY A 130 -18.84 -4.44 -2.82
CA GLY A 130 -19.63 -5.18 -3.77
C GLY A 130 -20.71 -4.32 -4.44
N GLY A 131 -21.78 -4.98 -4.89
CA GLY A 131 -22.85 -4.31 -5.64
C GLY A 131 -22.51 -4.13 -7.10
N LYS A 132 -23.20 -3.19 -7.74
CA LYS A 132 -23.14 -2.95 -9.18
C LYS A 132 -22.82 -1.51 -9.49
N LYS A 133 -22.26 -1.29 -10.67
CA LYS A 133 -22.11 0.00 -11.32
C LYS A 133 -22.57 -0.09 -12.77
N VAL A 134 -22.79 1.04 -13.39
CA VAL A 134 -23.15 1.12 -14.81
C VAL A 134 -21.89 0.86 -15.65
N ASN A 135 -22.03 0.07 -16.71
CA ASN A 135 -20.94 -0.09 -17.66
C ASN A 135 -20.69 1.24 -18.42
N PRO A 136 -19.49 1.85 -18.33
CA PRO A 136 -19.20 3.11 -19.02
C PRO A 136 -19.36 3.05 -20.54
N GLN A 137 -19.23 1.85 -21.12
CA GLN A 137 -19.37 1.64 -22.57
C GLN A 137 -20.81 1.40 -23.01
N ASN A 138 -21.65 0.88 -22.09
CA ASN A 138 -23.05 0.60 -22.35
C ASN A 138 -23.90 0.91 -21.11
N PRO A 139 -24.49 2.10 -20.99
CA PRO A 139 -25.24 2.52 -19.79
C PRO A 139 -26.46 1.67 -19.42
N VAL A 140 -26.91 0.80 -20.33
CA VAL A 140 -28.01 -0.14 -20.05
C VAL A 140 -27.51 -1.37 -19.28
N GLU A 141 -26.23 -1.69 -19.40
CA GLU A 141 -25.60 -2.83 -18.77
C GLU A 141 -25.08 -2.46 -17.37
N GLN A 142 -25.26 -3.38 -16.44
CA GLN A 142 -24.75 -3.27 -15.08
C GLN A 142 -23.61 -4.26 -14.90
N ILE A 143 -22.49 -3.78 -14.39
CA ILE A 143 -21.29 -4.59 -14.11
C ILE A 143 -20.96 -4.58 -12.60
N PRO A 144 -20.17 -5.54 -12.11
CA PRO A 144 -19.70 -5.55 -10.72
C PRO A 144 -19.00 -4.26 -10.32
N SER A 145 -19.30 -3.76 -9.12
CA SER A 145 -18.50 -2.72 -8.48
C SER A 145 -17.35 -3.37 -7.69
N GLU A 146 -16.14 -2.97 -8.02
CA GLU A 146 -14.93 -3.49 -7.35
C GLU A 146 -14.46 -2.58 -6.22
N GLU A 147 -15.05 -1.39 -6.06
CA GLU A 147 -14.60 -0.45 -5.03
C GLU A 147 -15.00 -0.90 -3.63
N VAL A 148 -14.03 -0.84 -2.71
CA VAL A 148 -14.28 -0.93 -1.26
C VAL A 148 -14.06 0.45 -0.67
N VAL A 149 -15.09 1.01 -0.06
CA VAL A 149 -15.13 2.39 0.40
C VAL A 149 -15.39 2.43 1.89
N LYS A 150 -14.64 3.26 2.62
CA LYS A 150 -14.87 3.54 4.03
C LYS A 150 -15.45 4.95 4.20
N PHE A 151 -16.48 5.06 4.99
CA PHE A 151 -16.99 6.31 5.51
C PHE A 151 -16.58 6.47 6.99
N ASP A 152 -15.85 7.53 7.29
CA ASP A 152 -15.53 7.98 8.64
C ASP A 152 -16.52 9.08 9.02
N TYR A 153 -17.45 8.77 9.92
CA TYR A 153 -18.48 9.70 10.36
C TYR A 153 -17.92 10.91 11.12
N ASN A 154 -16.89 10.68 11.96
CA ASN A 154 -16.31 11.75 12.76
C ASN A 154 -15.58 12.79 11.90
N GLN A 155 -14.86 12.32 10.88
CA GLN A 155 -14.15 13.17 9.94
C GLN A 155 -15.03 13.64 8.77
N ARG A 156 -16.22 13.08 8.60
CA ARG A 156 -17.09 13.26 7.42
C ARG A 156 -16.33 13.01 6.11
N LYS A 157 -15.66 11.87 6.03
CA LYS A 157 -14.74 11.55 4.94
C LYS A 157 -15.08 10.22 4.30
N LEU A 158 -15.08 10.19 2.96
CA LEU A 158 -15.14 8.97 2.16
C LEU A 158 -13.77 8.64 1.61
N LEU A 159 -13.31 7.41 1.86
CA LEU A 159 -11.98 6.91 1.52
C LEU A 159 -12.10 5.64 0.69
N LYS A 160 -11.36 5.57 -0.40
CA LYS A 160 -11.20 4.33 -1.16
C LYS A 160 -10.18 3.44 -0.46
N LEU A 161 -10.63 2.31 0.12
CA LEU A 161 -9.75 1.34 0.77
C LEU A 161 -9.01 0.44 -0.21
N GLY A 162 -9.57 0.24 -1.39
CA GLY A 162 -8.96 -0.59 -2.42
C GLY A 162 -9.97 -1.19 -3.39
N LEU A 163 -9.51 -2.21 -4.12
CA LEU A 163 -10.33 -2.97 -5.04
C LEU A 163 -10.65 -4.35 -4.46
N LEU A 164 -11.90 -4.75 -4.59
CA LEU A 164 -12.43 -6.03 -4.15
C LEU A 164 -11.70 -7.17 -4.86
N LYS A 165 -11.29 -8.18 -4.11
CA LYS A 165 -10.64 -9.39 -4.63
C LYS A 165 -11.57 -10.57 -4.80
N PHE A 166 -12.75 -10.46 -4.24
CA PHE A 166 -13.69 -11.55 -4.12
C PHE A 166 -14.97 -11.23 -4.87
N ASP A 167 -15.37 -12.10 -5.75
CA ASP A 167 -16.63 -11.94 -6.46
C ASP A 167 -17.80 -12.26 -5.51
N ILE A 168 -18.42 -11.19 -5.01
CA ILE A 168 -19.58 -11.28 -4.11
C ILE A 168 -20.87 -11.42 -4.90
N LEU A 169 -20.96 -10.97 -6.15
CA LEU A 169 -22.21 -10.94 -6.90
C LEU A 169 -22.76 -12.33 -7.18
N ASP A 170 -21.88 -13.30 -7.36
CA ASP A 170 -22.27 -14.71 -7.54
C ASP A 170 -22.65 -15.41 -6.23
N LYS A 171 -22.51 -14.73 -5.10
CA LYS A 171 -22.81 -15.28 -3.79
C LYS A 171 -24.15 -14.78 -3.29
N LYS A 172 -24.85 -15.65 -2.56
CA LYS A 172 -26.11 -15.30 -1.92
C LYS A 172 -25.80 -14.73 -0.55
N LEU A 173 -26.37 -13.56 -0.26
CA LEU A 173 -26.28 -12.97 1.07
C LEU A 173 -27.13 -13.80 2.04
N LEU A 174 -26.52 -14.25 3.13
CA LEU A 174 -27.24 -14.93 4.20
C LEU A 174 -27.72 -13.93 5.26
N THR A 175 -26.80 -13.12 5.78
CA THR A 175 -27.11 -12.10 6.79
C THR A 175 -26.00 -11.08 6.90
N ILE A 176 -26.34 -9.93 7.45
CA ILE A 176 -25.42 -8.85 7.82
C ILE A 176 -25.61 -8.57 9.30
N SER A 177 -24.52 -8.65 10.06
CA SER A 177 -24.43 -8.00 11.38
C SER A 177 -23.61 -6.72 11.26
N ASN A 178 -23.48 -5.95 12.35
CA ASN A 178 -22.84 -4.63 12.28
C ASN A 178 -21.46 -4.69 11.60
N ASP A 179 -20.56 -5.58 12.05
CA ASP A 179 -19.18 -5.66 11.61
C ASP A 179 -18.85 -6.86 10.72
N VAL A 180 -19.81 -7.77 10.50
CA VAL A 180 -19.61 -9.04 9.79
C VAL A 180 -20.75 -9.29 8.83
N SER A 181 -20.45 -9.81 7.64
CA SER A 181 -21.44 -10.32 6.69
C SER A 181 -21.18 -11.76 6.35
N PHE A 182 -22.26 -12.52 6.15
CA PHE A 182 -22.19 -13.92 5.75
C PHE A 182 -22.79 -14.07 4.35
N PHE A 183 -22.02 -14.72 3.47
CA PHE A 183 -22.42 -15.10 2.13
C PHE A 183 -22.25 -16.59 1.93
N TYR A 184 -22.98 -17.16 0.98
CA TYR A 184 -22.81 -18.55 0.62
C TYR A 184 -22.98 -18.79 -0.87
N ASP A 185 -22.36 -19.84 -1.37
CA ASP A 185 -22.62 -20.42 -2.68
C ASP A 185 -23.11 -21.88 -2.53
N ASP A 186 -22.97 -22.67 -3.56
CA ASP A 186 -23.42 -24.07 -3.52
C ASP A 186 -22.56 -24.95 -2.59
N ILE A 187 -21.30 -24.59 -2.36
CA ILE A 187 -20.31 -25.40 -1.66
C ILE A 187 -19.89 -24.77 -0.34
N TYR A 188 -19.71 -23.45 -0.30
CA TYR A 188 -19.05 -22.77 0.79
C TYR A 188 -19.92 -21.74 1.49
N LEU A 189 -19.57 -21.48 2.74
CA LEU A 189 -20.01 -20.35 3.54
C LEU A 189 -18.81 -19.39 3.71
N TYR A 190 -19.05 -18.11 3.52
CA TYR A 190 -18.06 -17.04 3.62
C TYR A 190 -18.43 -16.11 4.76
N LYS A 191 -17.51 -15.94 5.72
CA LYS A 191 -17.57 -14.90 6.74
C LYS A 191 -16.69 -13.76 6.30
N ILE A 192 -17.26 -12.58 6.10
CA ILE A 192 -16.55 -11.37 5.67
C ILE A 192 -16.45 -10.41 6.85
N GLU A 193 -15.24 -10.06 7.24
CA GLU A 193 -14.89 -9.08 8.28
C GLU A 193 -14.20 -7.88 7.62
N PRO A 194 -14.94 -6.91 7.06
CA PRO A 194 -14.37 -5.88 6.20
C PRO A 194 -13.42 -4.94 6.95
N PHE A 195 -13.65 -4.70 8.25
CA PHE A 195 -12.76 -3.90 9.09
C PHE A 195 -11.40 -4.58 9.35
N LYS A 196 -11.33 -5.88 9.22
CA LYS A 196 -10.09 -6.66 9.30
C LYS A 196 -9.50 -6.94 7.92
N ASN A 197 -10.17 -6.55 6.85
CA ASN A 197 -9.83 -6.91 5.47
C ASN A 197 -9.70 -8.43 5.28
N LEU A 198 -10.63 -9.20 5.84
CA LEU A 198 -10.55 -10.64 5.94
C LEU A 198 -11.82 -11.33 5.45
N ILE A 199 -11.64 -12.39 4.67
CA ILE A 199 -12.66 -13.37 4.34
C ILE A 199 -12.20 -14.71 4.86
N SER A 200 -13.05 -15.37 5.62
CA SER A 200 -12.87 -16.76 6.07
C SER A 200 -13.86 -17.66 5.36
N ARG A 201 -13.37 -18.72 4.72
CA ARG A 201 -14.17 -19.68 3.95
C ARG A 201 -14.34 -20.98 4.76
N TYR A 202 -15.56 -21.45 4.83
CA TYR A 202 -15.96 -22.66 5.55
C TYR A 202 -16.72 -23.60 4.62
N ASN A 203 -16.77 -24.89 4.94
CA ASN A 203 -17.73 -25.79 4.31
C ASN A 203 -19.16 -25.34 4.63
N LYS A 204 -20.01 -25.28 3.61
CA LYS A 204 -21.41 -24.90 3.83
C LYS A 204 -22.12 -26.00 4.62
N PRO A 205 -22.65 -25.70 5.82
CA PRO A 205 -23.45 -26.63 6.56
C PRO A 205 -24.69 -27.09 5.75
N THR A 206 -25.04 -28.36 5.83
CA THR A 206 -26.20 -28.94 5.10
C THR A 206 -27.51 -28.21 5.41
N VAL A 207 -27.63 -27.68 6.60
CA VAL A 207 -28.75 -26.86 7.09
C VAL A 207 -28.96 -25.62 6.21
N ILE A 208 -27.89 -25.00 5.71
CA ILE A 208 -27.99 -23.81 4.85
C ILE A 208 -28.61 -24.14 3.48
N LYS A 209 -28.57 -25.37 3.01
CA LYS A 209 -29.21 -25.78 1.74
C LYS A 209 -30.72 -25.61 1.72
N SER A 210 -31.37 -25.57 2.87
CA SER A 210 -32.82 -25.43 3.02
C SER A 210 -33.29 -24.03 3.42
N ILE A 211 -32.39 -23.02 3.46
CA ILE A 211 -32.73 -21.67 3.88
C ILE A 211 -33.42 -20.93 2.75
N ILE A 212 -34.67 -20.64 2.96
CA ILE A 212 -35.46 -19.68 2.19
C ILE A 212 -35.08 -18.27 2.69
N LYS A 213 -35.26 -17.26 1.86
CA LYS A 213 -34.84 -15.84 1.93
C LYS A 213 -34.88 -15.09 3.29
N SER A 214 -35.26 -15.72 4.38
CA SER A 214 -35.48 -15.08 5.69
C SER A 214 -34.71 -15.82 6.79
N SER A 215 -33.41 -15.66 6.87
CA SER A 215 -32.60 -16.19 7.96
C SER A 215 -31.58 -15.15 8.43
N TYR A 216 -31.22 -15.22 9.70
CA TYR A 216 -30.21 -14.35 10.29
C TYR A 216 -29.37 -15.15 11.29
N ILE A 217 -28.13 -14.71 11.52
CA ILE A 217 -27.23 -15.29 12.53
C ILE A 217 -27.17 -14.33 13.72
N LYS A 218 -27.39 -14.86 14.91
CA LYS A 218 -27.19 -14.18 16.17
C LYS A 218 -26.54 -15.10 17.17
N ASP A 219 -25.47 -14.63 17.84
CA ASP A 219 -24.77 -15.39 18.86
C ASP A 219 -24.38 -16.81 18.39
N GLU A 220 -23.85 -16.92 17.15
CA GLU A 220 -23.47 -18.17 16.48
C GLU A 220 -24.65 -19.11 16.15
N ASN A 221 -25.87 -18.67 16.38
CA ASN A 221 -27.05 -19.43 16.03
C ASN A 221 -27.69 -18.88 14.75
N LEU A 222 -28.12 -19.80 13.87
CA LEU A 222 -28.88 -19.48 12.67
C LEU A 222 -30.38 -19.57 12.99
N PHE A 223 -31.06 -18.48 12.86
CA PHE A 223 -32.51 -18.41 12.97
C PHE A 223 -33.14 -18.47 11.59
N LYS A 224 -33.96 -19.45 11.37
CA LYS A 224 -34.71 -19.66 10.13
C LYS A 224 -36.17 -19.30 10.37
N ILE A 225 -36.71 -18.43 9.52
CA ILE A 225 -38.12 -18.12 9.54
C ILE A 225 -38.79 -19.07 8.55
N LYS A 226 -39.62 -19.96 9.06
CA LYS A 226 -40.51 -20.81 8.27
C LYS A 226 -41.83 -20.08 8.09
N LYS A 227 -42.33 -20.06 6.85
CA LYS A 227 -43.68 -19.63 6.54
C LYS A 227 -44.54 -20.87 6.30
N PRO A 228 -45.30 -21.34 7.29
CA PRO A 228 -46.19 -22.45 7.08
C PRO A 228 -47.37 -22.03 6.17
N LEU A 229 -48.01 -23.04 5.63
CA LEU A 229 -49.17 -22.88 4.71
C LEU A 229 -50.39 -22.18 5.35
N ASP A 230 -50.47 -22.16 6.67
CA ASP A 230 -51.58 -21.68 7.49
C ASP A 230 -51.47 -20.23 8.00
N LYS A 231 -50.54 -19.46 7.48
CA LYS A 231 -50.27 -18.05 7.83
C LYS A 231 -49.64 -17.76 9.21
N SER A 232 -49.38 -18.76 10.03
CA SER A 232 -48.56 -18.58 11.23
C SER A 232 -47.08 -18.64 10.87
N PHE A 233 -46.23 -17.81 11.53
CA PHE A 233 -44.76 -17.87 11.32
C PHE A 233 -44.13 -18.63 12.46
N GLU A 234 -43.39 -19.68 12.14
CA GLU A 234 -42.56 -20.38 13.09
C GLU A 234 -41.08 -19.94 12.91
N ILE A 235 -40.44 -19.61 14.02
CA ILE A 235 -39.01 -19.37 14.05
C ILE A 235 -38.34 -20.67 14.47
N GLU A 236 -37.67 -21.31 13.55
CA GLU A 236 -36.81 -22.45 13.87
C GLU A 236 -35.45 -21.93 14.25
N ASN A 237 -35.06 -22.13 15.51
CA ASN A 237 -33.70 -21.90 15.94
C ASN A 237 -32.84 -23.11 15.54
N ILE A 238 -31.96 -22.90 14.60
CA ILE A 238 -30.97 -23.90 14.20
C ILE A 238 -29.69 -23.50 14.88
N VAL A 239 -29.36 -24.22 15.96
CA VAL A 239 -28.05 -24.07 16.58
C VAL A 239 -27.02 -24.49 15.54
N LEU A 240 -26.33 -23.53 14.99
CA LEU A 240 -25.13 -23.79 14.24
C LEU A 240 -24.10 -24.14 15.31
N ASP A 241 -23.71 -25.39 15.37
CA ASP A 241 -22.61 -25.80 16.25
C ASP A 241 -21.45 -24.86 15.95
N GLY A 242 -21.09 -24.02 16.94
CA GLY A 242 -20.05 -23.00 16.79
C GLY A 242 -18.69 -23.53 16.31
N SER A 243 -18.52 -24.86 16.37
CA SER A 243 -17.37 -25.57 15.85
C SER A 243 -17.14 -25.35 14.35
N PHE A 244 -18.18 -25.13 13.54
CA PHE A 244 -18.02 -24.94 12.09
C PHE A 244 -17.42 -23.58 11.71
N LEU A 245 -17.55 -22.54 12.57
CA LEU A 245 -16.92 -21.24 12.40
C LEU A 245 -15.50 -21.17 13.01
N GLN A 246 -15.06 -22.19 13.71
CA GLN A 246 -13.76 -22.18 14.39
C GLN A 246 -12.60 -22.53 13.44
N ASN A 247 -12.83 -23.39 12.45
CA ASN A 247 -11.80 -23.90 11.55
C ASN A 247 -12.10 -23.53 10.10
N PRO A 248 -11.72 -22.34 9.64
CA PRO A 248 -11.86 -21.99 8.22
C PRO A 248 -10.97 -22.89 7.37
N ILE A 249 -11.47 -23.26 6.18
CA ILE A 249 -10.68 -24.00 5.18
C ILE A 249 -9.50 -23.14 4.73
N ASP A 250 -9.76 -21.85 4.50
CA ASP A 250 -8.76 -20.85 4.16
C ASP A 250 -9.22 -19.45 4.55
N GLN A 251 -8.26 -18.52 4.48
CA GLN A 251 -8.48 -17.12 4.74
C GLN A 251 -7.75 -16.27 3.69
N PHE A 252 -8.38 -15.23 3.22
CA PHE A 252 -7.81 -14.32 2.25
C PHE A 252 -8.33 -12.89 2.41
N LYS A 253 -7.68 -11.95 1.74
CA LYS A 253 -8.03 -10.53 1.84
C LYS A 253 -9.31 -10.23 1.05
N LEU A 254 -10.18 -9.40 1.62
CA LEU A 254 -11.37 -8.88 0.96
C LEU A 254 -10.99 -7.94 -0.19
N TYR A 255 -10.01 -7.06 0.04
CA TYR A 255 -9.57 -6.08 -0.96
C TYR A 255 -8.06 -5.90 -0.97
N ASN A 256 -7.56 -5.42 -2.12
CA ASN A 256 -6.20 -4.92 -2.23
C ASN A 256 -6.18 -3.44 -1.84
N ALA A 257 -5.46 -3.13 -0.77
CA ALA A 257 -5.19 -1.73 -0.44
C ALA A 257 -4.39 -1.06 -1.59
N PRO A 258 -4.62 0.22 -1.89
CA PRO A 258 -3.83 0.93 -2.87
C PRO A 258 -2.36 0.90 -2.45
N PHE A 259 -1.50 0.71 -3.45
CA PHE A 259 -0.07 0.64 -3.22
C PHE A 259 0.44 2.01 -2.75
N ASN A 260 0.87 2.10 -1.50
CA ASN A 260 1.42 3.33 -0.97
C ASN A 260 2.90 3.46 -1.36
N TYR A 261 3.17 4.17 -2.46
CA TYR A 261 4.52 4.42 -2.97
C TYR A 261 5.44 5.07 -1.93
N LEU A 262 4.89 5.83 -0.98
CA LEU A 262 5.66 6.48 0.08
C LEU A 262 6.41 5.46 0.96
N ASN A 263 5.81 4.30 1.20
CA ASN A 263 6.45 3.23 1.99
C ASN A 263 7.70 2.63 1.33
N ILE A 264 7.86 2.81 0.02
CA ILE A 264 9.07 2.39 -0.72
C ILE A 264 10.00 3.58 -0.95
N LEU A 265 9.45 4.75 -1.23
CA LEU A 265 10.22 5.96 -1.53
C LEU A 265 11.04 6.42 -0.33
N ILE A 266 10.49 6.35 0.88
CA ILE A 266 11.18 6.74 2.12
C ILE A 266 12.45 5.91 2.36
N PRO A 267 12.44 4.57 2.38
CA PRO A 267 13.67 3.79 2.55
C PRO A 267 14.67 3.99 1.41
N ILE A 268 14.22 4.17 0.16
CA ILE A 268 15.12 4.48 -0.97
C ILE A 268 15.81 5.83 -0.77
N LEU A 269 15.07 6.85 -0.34
CA LEU A 269 15.59 8.20 -0.09
C LEU A 269 16.65 8.21 1.05
N ILE A 270 16.51 7.32 2.01
CA ILE A 270 17.48 7.15 3.12
C ILE A 270 18.69 6.32 2.68
N LEU A 271 18.48 5.25 1.92
CA LEU A 271 19.55 4.33 1.49
C LEU A 271 20.50 4.95 0.45
N LEU A 272 19.97 5.76 -0.48
CA LEU A 272 20.76 6.41 -1.53
C LEU A 272 21.91 7.29 -0.98
N PRO A 273 21.69 8.22 -0.03
CA PRO A 273 22.77 9.03 0.54
C PRO A 273 23.77 8.19 1.35
N ILE A 274 23.31 7.14 2.03
CA ILE A 274 24.19 6.23 2.76
C ILE A 274 25.13 5.48 1.79
N LEU A 275 24.58 4.96 0.69
CA LEU A 275 25.36 4.30 -0.36
C LEU A 275 26.36 5.27 -1.01
N PHE A 276 25.92 6.50 -1.26
CA PHE A 276 26.77 7.57 -1.79
C PHE A 276 27.91 7.92 -0.82
N LEU A 277 27.64 8.01 0.48
CA LEU A 277 28.65 8.21 1.50
C LEU A 277 29.66 7.04 1.58
N ILE A 278 29.19 5.80 1.46
CA ILE A 278 30.06 4.61 1.43
C ILE A 278 30.97 4.65 0.19
N ILE A 279 30.46 5.04 -0.96
CA ILE A 279 31.24 5.15 -2.21
C ILE A 279 32.29 6.27 -2.09
N ILE A 280 31.91 7.44 -1.58
CA ILE A 280 32.85 8.57 -1.39
C ILE A 280 33.90 8.24 -0.34
N HIS A 281 33.53 7.53 0.73
CA HIS A 281 34.48 7.14 1.79
C HIS A 281 35.38 5.95 1.43
N LYS A 282 35.17 5.33 0.28
CA LYS A 282 36.09 4.33 -0.25
C LYS A 282 37.37 5.02 -0.75
N LYS A 283 38.11 5.66 0.20
CA LYS A 283 39.41 6.25 -0.08
C LYS A 283 40.34 5.15 -0.58
N GLU A 284 40.82 5.31 -1.80
CA GLU A 284 41.94 4.53 -2.31
C GLU A 284 43.17 4.76 -1.40
N ASN A 285 43.43 3.81 -0.55
CA ASN A 285 44.61 3.86 0.28
C ASN A 285 45.79 3.27 -0.50
N THR A 286 46.68 4.13 -0.96
CA THR A 286 47.96 3.73 -1.51
C THR A 286 49.04 3.81 -0.41
N VAL A 287 49.72 2.73 -0.17
CA VAL A 287 50.75 2.64 0.87
C VAL A 287 52.01 2.03 0.27
N ILE A 288 53.16 2.64 0.54
CA ILE A 288 54.48 2.04 0.26
C ILE A 288 55.03 1.47 1.58
N TYR A 289 55.29 0.20 1.60
CA TYR A 289 55.88 -0.48 2.75
C TYR A 289 56.80 -1.58 2.31
N ASP A 290 58.03 -1.60 2.89
CA ASP A 290 59.03 -2.65 2.73
C ASP A 290 59.27 -3.11 1.26
N GLY A 291 59.53 -2.15 0.37
CA GLY A 291 59.77 -2.43 -1.04
C GLY A 291 58.53 -2.72 -1.89
N PHE A 292 57.34 -2.61 -1.31
CA PHE A 292 56.08 -2.85 -2.01
C PHE A 292 55.21 -1.61 -2.03
N LEU A 293 54.57 -1.39 -3.18
CA LEU A 293 53.48 -0.43 -3.33
C LEU A 293 52.14 -1.17 -3.32
N PHE A 294 51.32 -0.88 -2.36
CA PHE A 294 49.95 -1.39 -2.30
C PHE A 294 48.98 -0.35 -2.85
N HIS A 295 48.37 -0.67 -3.96
CA HIS A 295 47.32 0.18 -4.58
C HIS A 295 46.11 -0.67 -4.95
N ASN A 296 44.94 -0.26 -4.55
CA ASN A 296 43.68 -0.98 -4.83
C ASN A 296 43.72 -2.47 -4.48
N LYS A 297 44.31 -2.79 -3.31
CA LYS A 297 44.48 -4.17 -2.80
C LYS A 297 45.47 -5.03 -3.62
N ARG A 298 46.15 -4.47 -4.61
CA ARG A 298 47.19 -5.16 -5.38
C ARG A 298 48.55 -4.79 -4.82
N LYS A 299 49.43 -5.77 -4.77
CA LYS A 299 50.80 -5.64 -4.33
C LYS A 299 51.70 -5.51 -5.56
N HIS A 300 52.46 -4.44 -5.62
CA HIS A 300 53.47 -4.19 -6.67
C HIS A 300 54.84 -4.12 -6.03
N GLU A 301 55.75 -4.96 -6.46
CA GLU A 301 57.11 -5.03 -5.97
C GLU A 301 57.96 -3.98 -6.66
N PHE A 302 58.78 -3.25 -5.93
CA PHE A 302 59.73 -2.24 -6.43
C PHE A 302 61.11 -2.49 -5.89
N ASP A 303 62.15 -2.12 -6.68
CA ASP A 303 63.48 -2.14 -6.18
C ASP A 303 63.69 -1.15 -5.02
N THR A 304 64.53 -1.45 -4.05
CA THR A 304 64.78 -0.57 -2.90
C THR A 304 65.14 0.83 -3.31
N THR A 305 65.95 0.96 -4.40
CA THR A 305 66.37 2.23 -5.00
C THR A 305 65.18 3.01 -5.60
N ASP A 306 64.19 2.34 -6.24
CA ASP A 306 63.00 2.94 -6.78
C ASP A 306 62.10 3.46 -5.65
N VAL A 307 61.95 2.71 -4.56
CA VAL A 307 61.22 3.12 -3.36
C VAL A 307 61.85 4.34 -2.71
N GLU A 308 63.15 4.38 -2.60
CA GLU A 308 63.88 5.52 -2.01
C GLU A 308 63.70 6.76 -2.89
N LEU A 309 63.83 6.64 -4.22
CA LEU A 309 63.56 7.76 -5.15
C LEU A 309 62.13 8.27 -4.99
N LEU A 310 61.11 7.37 -4.97
CA LEU A 310 59.74 7.75 -4.79
C LEU A 310 59.49 8.47 -3.45
N ARG A 311 60.12 7.97 -2.37
CA ARG A 311 60.02 8.59 -1.05
C ARG A 311 60.55 10.03 -1.07
N GLN A 312 61.73 10.22 -1.66
CA GLN A 312 62.34 11.54 -1.73
C GLN A 312 61.57 12.50 -2.61
N VAL A 313 61.11 12.05 -3.78
CA VAL A 313 60.28 12.89 -4.70
C VAL A 313 58.95 13.25 -4.09
N LEU A 314 58.29 12.32 -3.40
CA LEU A 314 57.00 12.57 -2.75
C LEU A 314 57.16 13.51 -1.54
N LYS A 315 58.24 13.38 -0.77
CA LYS A 315 58.52 14.25 0.37
C LYS A 315 58.89 15.66 -0.04
N ASN A 316 59.75 15.84 -1.04
CA ASN A 316 60.35 17.11 -1.40
C ASN A 316 59.66 17.74 -2.63
N LYS A 317 58.70 17.08 -3.28
CA LYS A 317 58.04 17.43 -4.54
C LYS A 317 58.95 17.51 -5.76
N SER A 318 60.24 17.71 -5.56
CA SER A 318 61.29 17.68 -6.57
C SER A 318 62.62 17.35 -5.92
N ILE A 319 63.52 16.72 -6.67
CA ILE A 319 64.86 16.33 -6.26
C ILE A 319 65.84 16.72 -7.34
N ASN A 320 67.07 17.10 -6.97
CA ASN A 320 68.14 17.40 -7.93
C ASN A 320 68.53 16.10 -8.67
N LEU A 321 68.73 16.22 -10.00
CA LEU A 321 69.03 15.07 -10.83
C LEU A 321 70.40 14.40 -10.44
N ASN A 322 71.29 15.17 -9.88
CA ASN A 322 72.59 14.60 -9.32
C ASN A 322 72.34 13.71 -8.12
N GLU A 323 71.39 14.09 -7.23
CA GLU A 323 70.96 13.25 -6.09
C GLU A 323 70.29 11.96 -6.58
N VAL A 324 69.50 12.04 -7.64
CA VAL A 324 68.87 10.88 -8.28
C VAL A 324 69.94 9.94 -8.85
N TYR A 325 71.02 10.51 -9.45
CA TYR A 325 72.15 9.71 -9.93
C TYR A 325 72.84 9.02 -8.79
N ASP A 326 73.05 9.66 -7.65
CA ASP A 326 73.68 9.06 -6.49
C ASP A 326 72.90 7.87 -5.93
N ILE A 327 71.57 7.90 -6.00
CA ILE A 327 70.69 6.77 -5.61
C ILE A 327 70.91 5.54 -6.49
N TYR A 328 71.12 5.73 -7.80
CA TYR A 328 71.26 4.64 -8.78
C TYR A 328 72.72 4.31 -9.15
N LYS A 329 73.68 5.06 -8.62
CA LYS A 329 75.12 4.95 -8.98
C LYS A 329 75.67 3.57 -8.65
N ASN A 330 76.33 2.98 -9.62
CA ASN A 330 77.26 1.83 -9.41
C ASN A 330 78.70 2.31 -9.47
N ALA A 331 79.40 2.07 -8.41
CA ALA A 331 80.81 2.52 -8.27
C ALA A 331 81.81 1.91 -9.30
N GLU A 332 81.43 0.79 -9.90
CA GLU A 332 82.28 0.09 -10.90
C GLU A 332 82.12 0.64 -12.32
N LEU A 333 81.16 1.54 -12.55
CA LEU A 333 80.78 2.03 -13.88
C LEU A 333 81.25 3.46 -14.11
N SER A 334 81.59 3.78 -15.37
CA SER A 334 81.88 5.16 -15.77
C SER A 334 80.74 6.10 -15.57
N TYR A 335 81.01 7.40 -15.41
CA TYR A 335 79.95 8.44 -15.25
C TYR A 335 78.94 8.41 -16.36
N GLY A 336 79.35 8.31 -17.63
CA GLY A 336 78.41 8.28 -18.77
C GLY A 336 77.49 7.05 -18.76
N HIS A 337 78.07 5.88 -18.31
CA HIS A 337 77.26 4.66 -18.20
C HIS A 337 76.29 4.72 -17.05
N ASN A 338 76.68 5.25 -15.90
CA ASN A 338 75.80 5.49 -14.77
C ASN A 338 74.67 6.45 -15.13
N THR A 339 74.95 7.51 -15.89
CA THR A 339 73.89 8.47 -16.36
C THR A 339 72.87 7.76 -17.25
N ARG A 340 73.29 6.89 -18.16
CA ARG A 340 72.39 6.13 -19.01
C ARG A 340 71.53 5.19 -18.19
N ILE A 341 72.05 4.41 -17.28
CA ILE A 341 71.33 3.48 -16.42
C ILE A 341 70.31 4.22 -15.55
N CYS A 342 70.68 5.35 -14.96
CA CYS A 342 69.82 6.17 -14.18
C CYS A 342 68.61 6.65 -15.01
N ASN A 343 68.80 7.14 -16.23
CA ASN A 343 67.70 7.57 -17.11
C ASN A 343 66.79 6.39 -17.47
N GLU A 344 67.33 5.24 -17.81
CA GLU A 344 66.53 4.03 -18.11
C GLU A 344 65.72 3.57 -16.91
N LYS A 345 66.26 3.63 -15.69
CA LYS A 345 65.53 3.29 -14.47
C LYS A 345 64.38 4.29 -14.17
N ILE A 346 64.62 5.60 -14.31
CA ILE A 346 63.55 6.62 -14.15
C ILE A 346 62.44 6.39 -15.16
N ASP A 347 62.79 6.10 -16.41
CA ASP A 347 61.80 5.89 -17.46
C ASP A 347 61.00 4.59 -17.21
N ARG A 348 61.63 3.49 -16.79
CA ARG A 348 60.97 2.25 -16.37
C ARG A 348 60.05 2.48 -15.17
N LEU A 349 60.51 3.20 -14.14
CA LEU A 349 59.71 3.55 -12.99
C LEU A 349 58.46 4.37 -13.40
N SER A 350 58.66 5.35 -14.29
CA SER A 350 57.56 6.16 -14.81
C SER A 350 56.52 5.33 -15.54
N ILE A 351 56.91 4.45 -16.46
CA ILE A 351 56.02 3.53 -17.17
C ILE A 351 55.23 2.67 -16.18
N ARG A 352 55.90 2.18 -15.16
CA ARG A 352 55.30 1.32 -14.15
C ARG A 352 54.26 2.07 -13.30
N LEU A 353 54.57 3.30 -12.91
CA LEU A 353 53.63 4.17 -12.19
C LEU A 353 52.41 4.56 -13.06
N ILE A 354 52.60 4.82 -14.37
CA ILE A 354 51.52 5.03 -15.31
C ILE A 354 50.54 3.84 -15.28
N SER A 355 51.09 2.63 -15.38
CA SER A 355 50.26 1.40 -15.39
C SER A 355 49.53 1.16 -14.07
N ILE A 356 50.16 1.46 -12.91
CA ILE A 356 49.57 1.23 -11.58
C ILE A 356 48.45 2.24 -11.29
N PHE A 357 48.71 3.51 -11.60
CA PHE A 357 47.80 4.62 -11.28
C PHE A 357 46.91 5.05 -12.45
N ASN A 358 47.05 4.38 -13.60
CA ASN A 358 46.31 4.72 -14.83
C ASN A 358 46.42 6.21 -15.22
N LEU A 359 47.66 6.71 -15.19
CA LEU A 359 47.97 8.10 -15.51
C LEU A 359 48.05 8.29 -17.03
N ILE A 360 47.71 9.50 -17.49
CA ILE A 360 47.81 9.88 -18.92
C ILE A 360 49.23 10.28 -19.24
N ASP A 361 49.86 11.07 -18.36
CA ASP A 361 51.19 11.63 -18.54
C ASP A 361 52.24 10.96 -17.67
N SER A 362 53.50 11.16 -18.03
CA SER A 362 54.62 10.67 -17.21
C SER A 362 54.60 11.24 -15.78
N PRO A 363 54.56 10.40 -14.73
CA PRO A 363 54.49 10.85 -13.34
C PRO A 363 55.76 11.59 -12.88
N LEU A 364 56.89 11.32 -13.50
CA LEU A 364 58.16 11.92 -13.18
C LEU A 364 58.69 12.74 -14.37
N ILE A 365 58.85 14.03 -14.16
CA ILE A 365 59.21 14.99 -15.21
C ILE A 365 60.59 15.58 -14.92
N LYS A 366 61.48 15.48 -15.91
CA LYS A 366 62.80 16.14 -15.89
C LYS A 366 62.66 17.60 -16.39
N LYS A 367 62.98 18.57 -15.56
CA LYS A 367 62.92 20.01 -15.92
C LYS A 367 64.14 20.79 -15.38
N LYS A 368 64.34 21.99 -15.89
CA LYS A 368 65.38 22.91 -15.35
C LYS A 368 64.88 23.46 -14.01
N SER A 369 65.80 23.61 -13.05
CA SER A 369 65.49 24.23 -11.77
C SER A 369 65.06 25.71 -11.99
N SER A 370 64.07 26.14 -11.24
CA SER A 370 63.64 27.55 -11.22
C SER A 370 64.62 28.44 -10.48
N ILE A 371 65.43 27.88 -9.59
CA ILE A 371 66.43 28.60 -8.75
C ILE A 371 67.77 28.72 -9.49
N ASP A 372 68.26 27.60 -10.05
CA ASP A 372 69.52 27.59 -10.84
C ASP A 372 69.25 26.87 -12.18
N ARG A 373 69.17 27.60 -13.26
CA ARG A 373 68.92 27.09 -14.62
C ARG A 373 69.96 26.09 -15.14
N ARG A 374 71.08 26.01 -14.52
CA ARG A 374 72.18 25.03 -14.86
C ARG A 374 71.87 23.66 -14.29
N GLN A 375 71.08 23.62 -13.25
CA GLN A 375 70.71 22.36 -12.60
C GLN A 375 69.42 21.78 -13.20
N LYS A 376 69.40 20.49 -13.40
CA LYS A 376 68.18 19.74 -13.77
C LYS A 376 67.58 19.08 -12.52
N ILE A 377 66.30 19.14 -12.43
CA ILE A 377 65.53 18.49 -11.32
C ILE A 377 64.54 17.51 -11.89
N LEU A 378 64.25 16.45 -11.10
CA LEU A 378 63.20 15.52 -11.29
C LEU A 378 62.02 15.96 -10.37
N SER A 379 60.85 16.14 -10.94
CA SER A 379 59.65 16.57 -10.21
C SER A 379 58.45 15.69 -10.56
N MET A 380 57.44 15.68 -9.70
CA MET A 380 56.18 15.01 -10.00
C MET A 380 55.37 15.81 -11.04
N SER A 381 54.63 15.09 -11.88
CA SER A 381 53.56 15.69 -12.70
C SER A 381 52.41 16.20 -11.82
N GLU A 382 51.61 17.10 -12.33
CA GLU A 382 50.45 17.62 -11.61
C GLU A 382 49.45 16.52 -11.32
N GLU A 383 49.27 15.60 -12.25
CA GLU A 383 48.37 14.44 -12.10
C GLU A 383 48.83 13.51 -10.99
N PHE A 384 50.14 13.12 -10.99
CA PHE A 384 50.69 12.25 -9.98
C PHE A 384 50.77 12.89 -8.59
N SER A 385 50.89 14.21 -8.51
CA SER A 385 50.90 14.94 -7.23
C SER A 385 49.60 14.85 -6.45
N LYS A 386 48.49 14.52 -7.13
CA LYS A 386 47.15 14.31 -6.53
C LYS A 386 46.99 12.92 -5.91
N VAL A 387 47.87 11.98 -6.26
CA VAL A 387 47.85 10.62 -5.71
C VAL A 387 48.37 10.66 -4.27
N LYS A 388 47.53 10.26 -3.32
CA LYS A 388 47.87 10.21 -1.89
C LYS A 388 48.60 8.89 -1.58
N ILE A 389 49.90 8.94 -1.46
CA ILE A 389 50.74 7.78 -1.10
C ILE A 389 51.19 7.97 0.35
N LYS A 390 51.02 6.93 1.16
CA LYS A 390 51.50 6.87 2.55
C LYS A 390 52.79 5.99 2.61
N PHE A 391 53.68 6.34 3.51
CA PHE A 391 54.90 5.60 3.78
C PHE A 391 54.86 5.00 5.17
#